data_b9f027fc451be6e70d89659bd047ed09
#
_entry.id   b9f027fc451be6e70d89659bd047ed09
#
_cell.length_a   1.000
_cell.length_b   1.000
_cell.length_c   1.000
_cell.angle_alpha   90.00
_cell.angle_beta   90.00
_cell.angle_gamma   90.00
#
_symmetry.space_group_name_H-M   'P 1'
#
loop_
_entity.id
_entity.type
_entity.pdbx_description
1 polymer ?
#
loop_
_entity_poly.entity_id
_entity_poly.type
_entity_poly.pdbx_seq_one_letter_code
_entity_poly.pdbx_strand_id
1 'polypeptide(L)'
;LFQQEQQQAVSLLMEQTSKIGSDAANLTRALKGDSKMQGDWGEMVLETILENSGLRKDEEFFIQENTKDEEGKNFRPDVIVRFPEGRSVVIDSKVSLTAYSDAIAAEDDGERERLMKLHAASVRRHIDELAEKDYSKLVDDAIGFVLMFIPK
;
A
#
# COMPACT_ATOMS: atom_id res chain seq x y z
N LEU A 1 20.86 33.01 14.03
CA LEU A 1 20.88 31.79 14.85
C LEU A 1 19.64 30.94 14.63
N PHE A 2 18.45 31.51 14.78
CA PHE A 2 17.18 30.78 14.63
C PHE A 2 16.94 30.31 13.18
N GLN A 3 17.30 31.11 12.19
CA GLN A 3 17.15 30.75 10.77
C GLN A 3 18.12 29.64 10.33
N GLN A 4 19.33 29.61 10.88
CA GLN A 4 20.32 28.58 10.58
C GLN A 4 19.91 27.23 11.13
N GLU A 5 19.34 27.18 12.34
CA GLU A 5 18.83 25.95 12.94
C GLU A 5 17.66 25.39 12.16
N GLN A 6 16.74 26.24 11.68
CA GLN A 6 15.62 25.83 10.83
C GLN A 6 16.09 25.29 9.47
N GLN A 7 17.09 25.94 8.85
CA GLN A 7 17.65 25.49 7.59
C GLN A 7 18.34 24.13 7.73
N GLN A 8 19.05 23.91 8.84
CA GLN A 8 19.68 22.62 9.13
C GLN A 8 18.65 21.52 9.35
N ALA A 9 17.57 21.83 10.09
CA ALA A 9 16.48 20.87 10.32
C ALA A 9 15.76 20.49 9.02
N VAL A 10 15.50 21.46 8.13
CA VAL A 10 14.88 21.22 6.82
C VAL A 10 15.79 20.39 5.93
N SER A 11 17.10 20.70 5.90
CA SER A 11 18.07 19.94 5.13
C SER A 11 18.16 18.49 5.59
N LEU A 12 18.18 18.26 6.91
CA LEU A 12 18.21 16.92 7.49
C LEU A 12 16.94 16.14 7.13
N LEU A 13 15.77 16.79 7.18
CA LEU A 13 14.50 16.19 6.83
C LEU A 13 14.46 15.80 5.34
N MET A 14 14.95 16.66 4.46
CA MET A 14 15.07 16.38 3.03
C MET A 14 16.02 15.22 2.76
N GLU A 15 17.15 15.17 3.46
CA GLU A 15 18.14 14.10 3.34
C GLU A 15 17.55 12.75 3.79
N GLN A 16 16.84 12.73 4.92
CA GLN A 16 16.13 11.53 5.40
C GLN A 16 15.03 11.08 4.44
N THR A 17 14.25 12.00 3.91
CA THR A 17 13.20 11.70 2.94
C THR A 17 13.77 11.14 1.64
N SER A 18 14.88 11.72 1.15
CA SER A 18 15.58 11.23 -0.03
C SER A 18 16.13 9.81 0.19
N LYS A 19 16.71 9.55 1.38
CA LYS A 19 17.22 8.23 1.74
C LYS A 19 16.10 7.19 1.79
N ILE A 20 14.95 7.50 2.38
CA ILE A 20 13.79 6.62 2.43
C ILE A 20 13.31 6.30 1.01
N GLY A 21 13.22 7.29 0.13
CA GLY A 21 12.84 7.08 -1.26
C GLY A 21 13.82 6.20 -2.02
N SER A 22 15.12 6.39 -1.80
CA SER A 22 16.18 5.57 -2.40
C SER A 22 16.13 4.12 -1.89
N ASP A 23 15.95 3.91 -0.59
CA ASP A 23 15.85 2.59 0.02
C ASP A 23 14.60 1.86 -0.48
N ALA A 24 13.47 2.55 -0.61
CA ALA A 24 12.23 1.99 -1.16
C ALA A 24 12.41 1.57 -2.63
N ALA A 25 13.07 2.37 -3.46
CA ALA A 25 13.35 2.05 -4.86
C ALA A 25 14.27 0.83 -4.98
N ASN A 26 15.29 0.73 -4.12
CA ASN A 26 16.19 -0.41 -4.08
C ASN A 26 15.47 -1.69 -3.66
N LEU A 27 14.61 -1.61 -2.66
CA LEU A 27 13.80 -2.72 -2.19
C LEU A 27 12.83 -3.18 -3.27
N THR A 28 12.17 -2.25 -3.95
CA THR A 28 11.26 -2.55 -5.06
C THR A 28 11.97 -3.32 -6.17
N ARG A 29 13.20 -2.95 -6.51
CA ARG A 29 14.02 -3.68 -7.48
C ARG A 29 14.36 -5.09 -7.02
N ALA A 30 14.70 -5.25 -5.74
CA ALA A 30 15.01 -6.55 -5.16
C ALA A 30 13.79 -7.49 -5.14
N LEU A 31 12.58 -6.94 -5.01
CA LEU A 31 11.33 -7.69 -4.98
C LEU A 31 10.74 -7.94 -6.38
N LYS A 32 11.38 -7.43 -7.44
CA LYS A 32 10.91 -7.56 -8.80
C LYS A 32 10.73 -9.04 -9.19
N GLY A 33 9.57 -9.38 -9.71
CA GLY A 33 9.25 -10.75 -10.14
C GLY A 33 8.77 -11.68 -9.03
N ASP A 34 8.77 -11.26 -7.78
CA ASP A 34 8.24 -12.04 -6.66
C ASP A 34 6.98 -11.37 -6.10
N SER A 35 5.83 -11.80 -6.59
CA SER A 35 4.54 -11.21 -6.23
C SER A 35 4.16 -11.45 -4.76
N LYS A 36 4.58 -12.57 -4.18
CA LYS A 36 4.33 -12.86 -2.76
C LYS A 36 5.13 -11.93 -1.86
N MET A 37 6.41 -11.76 -2.14
CA MET A 37 7.27 -10.85 -1.37
C MET A 37 6.83 -9.39 -1.53
N GLN A 38 6.38 -8.99 -2.72
CA GLN A 38 5.81 -7.66 -2.95
C GLN A 38 4.56 -7.43 -2.09
N GLY A 39 3.67 -8.43 -2.02
CA GLY A 39 2.49 -8.38 -1.18
C GLY A 39 2.82 -8.27 0.30
N ASP A 40 3.72 -9.10 0.79
CA ASP A 40 4.15 -9.10 2.19
C ASP A 40 4.81 -7.76 2.57
N TRP A 41 5.63 -7.22 1.69
CA TRP A 41 6.25 -5.90 1.90
C TRP A 41 5.19 -4.79 1.96
N GLY A 42 4.22 -4.80 1.04
CA GLY A 42 3.14 -3.82 1.03
C GLY A 42 2.30 -3.86 2.29
N GLU A 43 1.98 -5.06 2.78
CA GLU A 43 1.26 -5.24 4.05
C GLU A 43 2.06 -4.72 5.24
N MET A 44 3.37 -4.98 5.28
CA MET A 44 4.26 -4.48 6.32
C MET A 44 4.32 -2.95 6.33
N VAL A 45 4.42 -2.32 5.17
CA VAL A 45 4.41 -0.86 5.04
C VAL A 45 3.09 -0.28 5.54
N LEU A 46 1.97 -0.88 5.15
CA LEU A 46 0.64 -0.45 5.61
C LEU A 46 0.52 -0.56 7.13
N GLU A 47 0.93 -1.68 7.72
CA GLU A 47 0.94 -1.87 9.17
C GLU A 47 1.74 -0.77 9.88
N THR A 48 2.93 -0.48 9.37
CA THR A 48 3.80 0.57 9.90
C THR A 48 3.13 1.94 9.83
N ILE A 49 2.47 2.26 8.74
CA ILE A 49 1.73 3.52 8.57
C ILE A 49 0.61 3.62 9.60
N LEU A 50 -0.15 2.56 9.79
CA LEU A 50 -1.26 2.54 10.76
C LEU A 50 -0.77 2.70 12.19
N GLU A 51 0.30 2.02 12.57
CA GLU A 51 0.92 2.16 13.90
C GLU A 51 1.47 3.58 14.11
N ASN A 52 2.14 4.14 13.13
CA ASN A 52 2.67 5.50 13.20
C ASN A 52 1.55 6.56 13.23
N SER A 53 0.37 6.22 12.76
CA SER A 53 -0.82 7.08 12.85
C SER A 53 -1.47 7.06 14.24
N GLY A 54 -0.95 6.26 15.17
CA GLY A 54 -1.46 6.15 16.52
C GLY A 54 -2.49 5.03 16.72
N LEU A 55 -2.76 4.24 15.71
CA LEU A 55 -3.67 3.10 15.81
C LEU A 55 -2.93 1.89 16.42
N ARG A 56 -3.64 1.16 17.28
CA ARG A 56 -3.08 -0.01 17.96
C ARG A 56 -3.55 -1.30 17.30
N LYS A 57 -2.60 -2.17 16.98
CA LYS A 57 -2.87 -3.47 16.41
C LYS A 57 -3.73 -4.33 17.34
N ASP A 58 -4.69 -5.06 16.76
CA ASP A 58 -5.64 -5.93 17.45
C ASP A 58 -6.62 -5.21 18.39
N GLU A 59 -6.60 -3.88 18.42
CA GLU A 59 -7.55 -3.05 19.15
C GLU A 59 -8.31 -2.11 18.23
N GLU A 60 -7.60 -1.42 17.32
CA GLU A 60 -8.16 -0.43 16.41
C GLU A 60 -7.99 -0.82 14.94
N PHE A 61 -7.00 -1.64 14.62
CA PHE A 61 -6.91 -2.26 13.31
C PHE A 61 -6.55 -3.74 13.44
N PHE A 62 -7.05 -4.53 12.47
CA PHE A 62 -6.89 -5.97 12.47
C PHE A 62 -6.34 -6.42 11.11
N ILE A 63 -5.25 -7.18 11.13
CA ILE A 63 -4.69 -7.79 9.94
C ILE A 63 -5.34 -9.16 9.78
N GLN A 64 -5.88 -9.41 8.58
CA GLN A 64 -6.53 -10.67 8.28
C GLN A 64 -5.52 -11.67 7.73
N GLU A 65 -5.49 -12.87 8.32
CA GLU A 65 -4.71 -13.96 7.76
C GLU A 65 -5.36 -14.47 6.46
N ASN A 66 -4.53 -14.80 5.48
CA ASN A 66 -4.96 -15.40 4.22
C ASN A 66 -5.53 -16.80 4.48
N THR A 67 -6.80 -16.88 4.85
CA THR A 67 -7.52 -18.16 4.86
C THR A 67 -8.47 -18.20 3.68
N LYS A 68 -8.44 -19.30 2.95
CA LYS A 68 -9.41 -19.57 1.89
C LYS A 68 -10.76 -19.82 2.55
N ASP A 69 -11.83 -19.28 1.95
CA ASP A 69 -13.19 -19.65 2.36
C ASP A 69 -13.47 -21.11 2.02
N GLU A 70 -14.65 -21.62 2.40
CA GLU A 70 -15.05 -23.00 2.15
C GLU A 70 -15.13 -23.34 0.65
N GLU A 71 -15.21 -22.32 -0.22
CA GLU A 71 -15.22 -22.46 -1.68
C GLU A 71 -13.84 -22.25 -2.33
N GLY A 72 -12.80 -22.00 -1.54
CA GLY A 72 -11.44 -21.78 -2.02
C GLY A 72 -11.16 -20.39 -2.55
N LYS A 73 -12.08 -19.43 -2.37
CA LYS A 73 -11.91 -18.04 -2.77
C LYS A 73 -11.38 -17.20 -1.62
N ASN A 74 -10.31 -16.43 -1.90
CA ASN A 74 -9.78 -15.46 -0.96
C ASN A 74 -10.67 -14.20 -0.94
N PHE A 75 -11.65 -14.16 -0.03
CA PHE A 75 -12.54 -13.01 0.15
C PHE A 75 -12.25 -12.20 1.40
N ARG A 76 -11.10 -12.37 2.03
CA ARG A 76 -10.78 -11.62 3.25
C ARG A 76 -10.11 -10.30 2.92
N PRO A 77 -10.59 -9.19 3.53
CA PRO A 77 -9.88 -7.93 3.45
C PRO A 77 -8.52 -8.03 4.14
N ASP A 78 -7.50 -7.35 3.60
CA ASP A 78 -6.16 -7.40 4.17
C ASP A 78 -6.10 -6.76 5.56
N VAL A 79 -6.77 -5.62 5.73
CA VAL A 79 -6.84 -4.89 6.99
C VAL A 79 -8.24 -4.35 7.22
N ILE A 80 -8.70 -4.43 8.47
CA ILE A 80 -9.93 -3.79 8.93
C ILE A 80 -9.58 -2.77 10.00
N VAL A 81 -9.97 -1.51 9.81
CA VAL A 81 -9.85 -0.45 10.82
C VAL A 81 -11.21 -0.24 11.48
N ARG A 82 -11.27 -0.30 12.80
CA ARG A 82 -12.48 -0.08 13.58
C ARG A 82 -12.46 1.31 14.22
N PHE A 83 -13.53 2.06 13.99
CA PHE A 83 -13.74 3.34 14.64
C PHE A 83 -14.52 3.19 15.94
N PRO A 84 -14.36 4.15 16.89
CA PRO A 84 -15.03 4.06 18.21
C PRO A 84 -16.55 3.95 18.14
N GLU A 85 -17.18 4.42 17.07
CA GLU A 85 -18.64 4.39 16.88
C GLU A 85 -19.17 3.06 16.33
N GLY A 86 -18.34 2.04 16.26
CA GLY A 86 -18.73 0.72 15.76
C GLY A 86 -18.70 0.60 14.23
N ARG A 87 -18.18 1.59 13.53
CA ARG A 87 -18.01 1.53 12.07
C ARG A 87 -16.66 0.96 11.71
N SER A 88 -16.58 0.25 10.60
CA SER A 88 -15.34 -0.35 10.11
C SER A 88 -15.04 0.10 8.70
N VAL A 89 -13.76 0.30 8.41
CA VAL A 89 -13.24 0.56 7.06
C VAL A 89 -12.34 -0.59 6.66
N VAL A 90 -12.54 -1.09 5.46
CA VAL A 90 -11.71 -2.13 4.88
C VAL A 90 -10.60 -1.48 4.05
N ILE A 91 -9.37 -1.94 4.25
CA ILE A 91 -8.22 -1.52 3.45
C ILE A 91 -7.68 -2.75 2.73
N ASP A 92 -7.54 -2.66 1.42
CA ASP A 92 -6.92 -3.71 0.60
C ASP A 92 -5.58 -3.21 0.07
N SER A 93 -4.56 -4.04 0.23
CA SER A 93 -3.16 -3.71 -0.08
C SER A 93 -2.65 -4.57 -1.25
N LYS A 94 -3.37 -4.63 -2.34
CA LYS A 94 -2.91 -5.38 -3.52
C LYS A 94 -2.17 -4.50 -4.50
N VAL A 95 -0.89 -4.81 -4.73
CA VAL A 95 -0.07 -4.05 -5.65
C VAL A 95 0.82 -4.96 -6.48
N SER A 96 0.79 -4.77 -7.79
CA SER A 96 1.86 -5.20 -8.67
C SER A 96 2.78 -4.00 -8.93
N LEU A 97 4.00 -4.06 -8.43
CA LEU A 97 4.98 -3.00 -8.60
C LEU A 97 5.93 -3.23 -9.77
N THR A 98 5.76 -4.32 -10.52
CA THR A 98 6.69 -4.72 -11.58
C THR A 98 6.82 -3.64 -12.66
N ALA A 99 5.69 -3.16 -13.21
CA ALA A 99 5.72 -2.12 -14.24
C ALA A 99 6.26 -0.79 -13.71
N TYR A 100 5.94 -0.44 -12.47
CA TYR A 100 6.47 0.76 -11.83
C TYR A 100 7.98 0.69 -11.63
N SER A 101 8.49 -0.43 -11.13
CA SER A 101 9.92 -0.68 -10.96
C SER A 101 10.67 -0.61 -12.28
N ASP A 102 10.12 -1.20 -13.33
CA ASP A 102 10.69 -1.16 -14.66
C ASP A 102 10.68 0.27 -15.23
N ALA A 103 9.65 1.05 -14.98
CA ALA A 103 9.56 2.45 -15.40
C ALA A 103 10.64 3.31 -14.74
N ILE A 104 10.88 3.11 -13.44
CA ILE A 104 11.93 3.85 -12.72
C ILE A 104 13.33 3.49 -13.27
N ALA A 105 13.55 2.23 -13.62
CA ALA A 105 14.81 1.75 -14.15
C ALA A 105 15.01 2.07 -15.64
N ALA A 106 13.99 2.52 -16.36
CA ALA A 106 14.07 2.80 -17.78
C ALA A 106 14.94 4.03 -18.06
N GLU A 107 15.87 3.90 -19.00
CA GLU A 107 16.77 4.99 -19.43
C GLU A 107 16.14 5.86 -20.53
N ASP A 108 15.20 5.30 -21.31
CA ASP A 108 14.51 5.97 -22.39
C ASP A 108 13.15 6.50 -21.93
N ASP A 109 12.85 7.77 -22.24
CA ASP A 109 11.60 8.43 -21.86
C ASP A 109 10.36 7.76 -22.47
N GLY A 110 10.45 7.30 -23.73
CA GLY A 110 9.37 6.58 -24.38
C GLY A 110 9.05 5.25 -23.70
N GLU A 111 10.08 4.52 -23.29
CA GLU A 111 9.92 3.26 -22.56
C GLU A 111 9.35 3.49 -21.18
N ARG A 112 9.80 4.52 -20.48
CA ARG A 112 9.25 4.92 -19.18
C ARG A 112 7.77 5.26 -19.26
N GLU A 113 7.38 6.03 -20.26
CA GLU A 113 5.98 6.39 -20.48
C GLU A 113 5.11 5.15 -20.75
N ARG A 114 5.60 4.21 -21.56
CA ARG A 114 4.93 2.94 -21.86
C ARG A 114 4.71 2.13 -20.58
N LEU A 115 5.75 2.00 -19.75
CA LEU A 115 5.70 1.25 -18.50
C LEU A 115 4.81 1.91 -17.45
N MET A 116 4.79 3.24 -17.39
CA MET A 116 3.89 3.97 -16.50
C MET A 116 2.42 3.78 -16.89
N LYS A 117 2.12 3.70 -18.19
CA LYS A 117 0.78 3.36 -18.67
C LYS A 117 0.37 1.94 -18.29
N LEU A 118 1.29 0.99 -18.36
CA LEU A 118 1.04 -0.39 -17.91
C LEU A 118 0.78 -0.44 -16.40
N HIS A 119 1.53 0.32 -15.62
CA HIS A 119 1.30 0.42 -14.17
C HIS A 119 -0.08 1.02 -13.88
N ALA A 120 -0.45 2.11 -14.54
CA ALA A 120 -1.76 2.73 -14.39
C ALA A 120 -2.90 1.77 -14.77
N ALA A 121 -2.74 0.99 -15.83
CA ALA A 121 -3.71 -0.02 -16.23
C ALA A 121 -3.83 -1.14 -15.19
N SER A 122 -2.74 -1.56 -14.58
CA SER A 122 -2.73 -2.54 -13.49
C SER A 122 -3.49 -2.03 -12.27
N VAL A 123 -3.22 -0.79 -11.86
CA VAL A 123 -3.92 -0.15 -10.74
C VAL A 123 -5.42 -0.07 -11.02
N ARG A 124 -5.81 0.35 -12.23
CA ARG A 124 -7.21 0.45 -12.62
C ARG A 124 -7.91 -0.90 -12.59
N ARG A 125 -7.25 -1.97 -13.03
CA ARG A 125 -7.78 -3.32 -12.95
C ARG A 125 -8.06 -3.73 -11.52
N HIS A 126 -7.14 -3.44 -10.59
CA HIS A 126 -7.34 -3.71 -9.17
C HIS A 126 -8.52 -2.91 -8.59
N ILE A 127 -8.69 -1.67 -9.00
CA ILE A 127 -9.85 -0.85 -8.60
C ILE A 127 -11.14 -1.52 -9.06
N ASP A 128 -11.21 -1.96 -10.30
CA ASP A 128 -12.39 -2.64 -10.86
C ASP A 128 -12.68 -3.96 -10.15
N GLU A 129 -11.64 -4.75 -9.88
CA GLU A 129 -11.77 -6.00 -9.12
C GLU A 129 -12.27 -5.78 -7.70
N LEU A 130 -11.79 -4.73 -7.02
CA LEU A 130 -12.25 -4.37 -5.68
C LEU A 130 -13.70 -3.88 -5.69
N ALA A 131 -14.11 -3.14 -6.71
CA ALA A 131 -15.47 -2.67 -6.85
C ALA A 131 -16.47 -3.81 -7.02
N GLU A 132 -16.05 -4.91 -7.63
CA GLU A 132 -16.86 -6.12 -7.77
C GLU A 132 -16.98 -6.92 -6.46
N LYS A 133 -16.01 -6.78 -5.56
CA LYS A 133 -16.04 -7.43 -4.24
C LYS A 133 -16.88 -6.61 -3.28
N ASP A 134 -17.99 -7.17 -2.81
CA ASP A 134 -18.83 -6.50 -1.83
C ASP A 134 -18.38 -6.88 -0.42
N TYR A 135 -17.38 -6.16 0.10
CA TYR A 135 -16.89 -6.35 1.47
C TYR A 135 -17.92 -5.97 2.53
N SER A 136 -18.95 -5.21 2.19
CA SER A 136 -20.02 -4.86 3.13
C SER A 136 -20.81 -6.07 3.59
N LYS A 137 -20.84 -7.15 2.79
CA LYS A 137 -21.46 -8.43 3.17
C LYS A 137 -20.56 -9.31 4.03
N LEU A 138 -19.24 -9.07 4.01
CA LEU A 138 -18.26 -9.90 4.70
C LEU A 138 -17.83 -9.31 6.04
N VAL A 139 -17.97 -8.00 6.22
CA VAL A 139 -17.58 -7.27 7.41
C VAL A 139 -18.80 -6.53 7.95
N ASP A 140 -19.21 -6.89 9.17
CA ASP A 140 -20.29 -6.20 9.86
C ASP A 140 -19.91 -4.73 10.11
N ASP A 141 -20.86 -3.82 9.95
CA ASP A 141 -20.68 -2.39 10.16
C ASP A 141 -19.66 -1.72 9.24
N ALA A 142 -19.34 -2.34 8.08
CA ALA A 142 -18.47 -1.73 7.09
C ALA A 142 -19.12 -0.49 6.48
N ILE A 143 -18.31 0.54 6.32
CA ILE A 143 -18.69 1.73 5.55
C ILE A 143 -18.78 1.32 4.08
N GLY A 144 -19.67 1.93 3.31
CA GLY A 144 -19.97 1.55 1.92
C GLY A 144 -18.84 1.79 0.91
N PHE A 145 -17.57 1.86 1.33
CA PHE A 145 -16.41 1.97 0.44
C PHE A 145 -15.21 1.20 0.99
N VAL A 146 -14.29 0.87 0.11
CA VAL A 146 -13.04 0.19 0.43
C VAL A 146 -11.87 1.11 0.07
N LEU A 147 -10.89 1.20 0.96
CA LEU A 147 -9.65 1.91 0.68
C LEU A 147 -8.66 0.96 0.03
N MET A 148 -8.05 1.38 -1.06
CA MET A 148 -6.97 0.65 -1.71
C MET A 148 -5.64 1.30 -1.34
N PHE A 149 -4.74 0.53 -0.75
CA PHE A 149 -3.40 0.99 -0.41
C PHE A 149 -2.42 0.61 -1.52
N ILE A 150 -1.70 1.60 -2.03
CA ILE A 150 -0.69 1.41 -3.07
C ILE A 150 0.63 1.95 -2.52
N PRO A 151 1.59 1.09 -2.15
CA PRO A 151 2.92 1.56 -1.74
C PRO A 151 3.66 2.15 -2.95
N LYS A 152 4.35 3.28 -2.73
CA LYS A 152 5.01 4.01 -3.81
C LYS A 152 6.38 4.51 -3.38
#